data_9b5bbda12d2ecd47617ed63b09526e48
#
_entry.id   9b5bbda12d2ecd47617ed63b09526e48
#
_cell.length_a   1.000
_cell.length_b   1.000
_cell.length_c   1.000
_cell.angle_alpha   90.00
_cell.angle_beta   90.00
_cell.angle_gamma   90.00
#
_symmetry.space_group_name_H-M   'P 1'
#
loop_
_entity.id
_entity.type
_entity.pdbx_description
1 polymer ?
#
loop_
_entity_poly.entity_id
_entity_poly.type
_entity_poly.pdbx_seq_one_letter_code
_entity_poly.pdbx_strand_id
1 'polypeptide(L)'
;MQECLGLLRNGLHSLLVDTIQTLEETGRTVCDVTNTGPWECTMDLARQVWDKSRHVEIFLKLLERVEGYSGEYPEPTAETAAAGLAGDAVVQLIELAQKMGDPVIERALDFVLADASTRVRKDQAYAVA
;
A
#
# COMPACT_ATOMS: atom_id res chain seq x y z
N MET A 1 -5.50 -24.98 -3.64
CA MET A 1 -6.21 -23.72 -3.97
C MET A 1 -6.68 -22.95 -2.75
N GLN A 2 -7.24 -23.61 -1.75
CA GLN A 2 -7.67 -22.93 -0.51
C GLN A 2 -6.50 -22.31 0.27
N GLU A 3 -5.35 -22.96 0.29
CA GLU A 3 -4.13 -22.40 0.92
C GLU A 3 -3.67 -21.12 0.22
N CYS A 4 -3.66 -21.11 -1.11
CA CYS A 4 -3.29 -19.93 -1.88
C CYS A 4 -4.28 -18.78 -1.64
N LEU A 5 -5.56 -19.08 -1.54
CA LEU A 5 -6.58 -18.09 -1.23
C LEU A 5 -6.39 -17.50 0.16
N GLY A 6 -6.08 -18.33 1.16
CA GLY A 6 -5.79 -17.87 2.52
C GLY A 6 -4.56 -17.00 2.59
N LEU A 7 -3.48 -17.36 1.89
CA LEU A 7 -2.27 -16.57 1.81
C LEU A 7 -2.51 -15.23 1.12
N LEU A 8 -3.27 -15.22 0.04
CA LEU A 8 -3.61 -14.00 -0.69
C LEU A 8 -4.46 -13.07 0.19
N ARG A 9 -5.45 -13.61 0.87
CA ARG A 9 -6.32 -12.85 1.78
C ARG A 9 -5.53 -12.22 2.91
N ASN A 10 -4.65 -12.98 3.55
CA ASN A 10 -3.80 -12.49 4.64
C ASN A 10 -2.84 -11.40 4.13
N GLY A 11 -2.22 -11.61 2.98
CA GLY A 11 -1.31 -10.64 2.38
C GLY A 11 -2.02 -9.34 2.00
N LEU A 12 -3.19 -9.42 1.41
CA LEU A 12 -4.00 -8.23 1.08
C LEU A 12 -4.42 -7.47 2.34
N HIS A 13 -4.80 -8.19 3.39
CA HIS A 13 -5.15 -7.57 4.67
C HIS A 13 -3.95 -6.83 5.29
N SER A 14 -2.78 -7.44 5.25
CA SER A 14 -1.55 -6.82 5.75
C SER A 14 -1.19 -5.55 4.96
N LEU A 15 -1.32 -5.58 3.64
CA LEU A 15 -1.12 -4.39 2.81
C LEU A 15 -2.13 -3.30 3.12
N LEU A 16 -3.39 -3.67 3.35
CA LEU A 16 -4.43 -2.71 3.71
C LEU A 16 -4.09 -1.99 5.01
N VAL A 17 -3.76 -2.72 6.07
CA VAL A 17 -3.43 -2.15 7.38
C VAL A 17 -2.21 -1.24 7.29
N ASP A 18 -1.15 -1.70 6.62
CA ASP A 18 0.07 -0.90 6.43
C ASP A 18 -0.22 0.39 5.67
N THR A 19 -1.02 0.31 4.61
CA THR A 19 -1.36 1.47 3.80
C THR A 19 -2.18 2.49 4.61
N ILE A 20 -3.10 2.03 5.45
CA ILE A 20 -3.87 2.90 6.35
C ILE A 20 -2.94 3.61 7.34
N GLN A 21 -2.02 2.89 7.96
CA GLN A 21 -1.05 3.48 8.89
C GLN A 21 -0.17 4.51 8.21
N THR A 22 0.34 4.21 7.04
CA THR A 22 1.16 5.14 6.27
C THR A 22 0.36 6.36 5.81
N LEU A 23 -0.90 6.16 5.46
CA LEU A 23 -1.82 7.26 5.11
C LEU A 23 -1.97 8.24 6.27
N GLU A 24 -2.19 7.73 7.48
CA GLU A 24 -2.31 8.55 8.68
C GLU A 24 -1.01 9.32 8.98
N GLU A 25 0.12 8.66 8.92
CA GLU A 25 1.43 9.27 9.15
C GLU A 25 1.73 10.36 8.13
N THR A 26 1.47 10.10 6.85
CA THR A 26 1.69 11.08 5.78
C THR A 26 0.75 12.28 5.96
N GLY A 27 -0.49 12.04 6.34
CA GLY A 27 -1.46 13.10 6.62
C GLY A 27 -1.01 14.01 7.75
N ARG A 28 -0.49 13.45 8.83
CA ARG A 28 0.10 14.23 9.94
C ARG A 28 1.28 15.06 9.46
N THR A 29 2.16 14.47 8.66
CA THR A 29 3.32 15.17 8.10
C THR A 29 2.90 16.35 7.24
N VAL A 30 1.86 16.20 6.41
CA VAL A 30 1.30 17.33 5.64
C VAL A 30 0.92 18.48 6.56
N CYS A 31 0.20 18.18 7.64
CA CYS A 31 -0.21 19.21 8.61
C CYS A 31 1.00 19.91 9.25
N ASP A 32 2.04 19.16 9.58
CA ASP A 32 3.22 19.69 10.25
C ASP A 32 4.06 20.59 9.34
N VAL A 33 4.17 20.27 8.04
CA VAL A 33 5.05 21.01 7.11
C VAL A 33 4.36 22.13 6.35
N THR A 34 3.03 22.24 6.42
CA THR A 34 2.25 23.20 5.63
C THR A 34 2.73 24.65 5.85
N ASN A 35 3.13 25.01 7.06
CA ASN A 35 3.55 26.36 7.40
C ASN A 35 5.06 26.54 7.50
N THR A 36 5.84 25.47 7.39
CA THR A 36 7.28 25.51 7.66
C THR A 36 8.14 25.03 6.50
N GLY A 37 7.57 24.32 5.53
CA GLY A 37 8.30 23.77 4.40
C GLY A 37 7.99 24.47 3.08
N PRO A 38 8.74 24.14 2.02
CA PRO A 38 8.42 24.60 0.66
C PRO A 38 7.05 24.13 0.21
N TRP A 39 6.36 24.97 -0.55
CA TRP A 39 5.00 24.66 -1.06
C TRP A 39 4.98 23.37 -1.89
N GLU A 40 5.99 23.16 -2.72
CA GLU A 40 6.12 21.97 -3.55
C GLU A 40 6.16 20.68 -2.71
N CYS A 41 6.82 20.74 -1.57
CA CYS A 41 6.90 19.62 -0.62
C CYS A 41 5.52 19.27 -0.07
N THR A 42 4.78 20.30 0.34
CA THR A 42 3.40 20.13 0.83
C THR A 42 2.50 19.52 -0.25
N MET A 43 2.61 19.99 -1.48
CA MET A 43 1.81 19.48 -2.60
C MET A 43 2.14 18.02 -2.92
N ASP A 44 3.41 17.65 -2.89
CA ASP A 44 3.82 16.26 -3.15
C ASP A 44 3.36 15.31 -2.05
N LEU A 45 3.44 15.74 -0.80
CA LEU A 45 2.92 14.96 0.32
C LEU A 45 1.40 14.80 0.24
N ALA A 46 0.69 15.85 -0.14
CA ALA A 46 -0.75 15.78 -0.34
C ALA A 46 -1.12 14.80 -1.45
N ARG A 47 -0.33 14.76 -2.54
CA ARG A 47 -0.50 13.79 -3.61
C ARG A 47 -0.26 12.37 -3.11
N GLN A 48 0.73 12.16 -2.23
CA GLN A 48 0.97 10.85 -1.63
C GLN A 48 -0.21 10.38 -0.78
N VAL A 49 -0.82 11.29 0.00
CA VAL A 49 -2.05 10.99 0.75
C VAL A 49 -3.17 10.55 -0.19
N TRP A 50 -3.36 11.26 -1.29
CA TRP A 50 -4.34 10.91 -2.30
C TRP A 50 -4.08 9.52 -2.90
N ASP A 51 -2.85 9.25 -3.31
CA ASP A 51 -2.48 7.96 -3.89
C ASP A 51 -2.70 6.81 -2.90
N LYS A 52 -2.33 7.00 -1.63
CA LYS A 52 -2.55 5.99 -0.59
C LYS A 52 -4.01 5.75 -0.30
N SER A 53 -4.85 6.78 -0.34
CA SER A 53 -6.29 6.59 -0.16
C SER A 53 -6.91 5.76 -1.29
N ARG A 54 -6.43 5.92 -2.53
CA ARG A 54 -6.83 5.06 -3.64
C ARG A 54 -6.36 3.62 -3.45
N HIS A 55 -5.14 3.44 -2.95
CA HIS A 55 -4.62 2.09 -2.65
C HIS A 55 -5.44 1.40 -1.57
N VAL A 56 -5.85 2.12 -0.52
CA VAL A 56 -6.74 1.58 0.51
C VAL A 56 -8.05 1.09 -0.12
N GLU A 57 -8.66 1.88 -0.98
CA GLU A 57 -9.89 1.48 -1.68
C GLU A 57 -9.68 0.25 -2.55
N ILE A 58 -8.57 0.19 -3.27
CA ILE A 58 -8.21 -0.98 -4.09
C ILE A 58 -8.09 -2.23 -3.22
N PHE A 59 -7.36 -2.16 -2.11
CA PHE A 59 -7.16 -3.31 -1.23
C PHE A 59 -8.46 -3.76 -0.57
N LEU A 60 -9.35 -2.84 -0.20
CA LEU A 60 -10.66 -3.18 0.32
C LEU A 60 -11.49 -3.96 -0.71
N LYS A 61 -11.51 -3.51 -1.95
CA LYS A 61 -12.23 -4.19 -3.03
C LYS A 61 -11.62 -5.55 -3.35
N LEU A 62 -10.30 -5.66 -3.32
CA LEU A 62 -9.64 -6.95 -3.54
C LEU A 62 -9.92 -7.93 -2.40
N LEU A 63 -9.98 -7.44 -1.16
CA LEU A 63 -10.38 -8.27 -0.02
C LEU A 63 -11.81 -8.81 -0.17
N GLU A 64 -12.75 -7.96 -0.57
CA GLU A 64 -14.12 -8.39 -0.85
C GLU A 64 -14.15 -9.49 -1.91
N ARG A 65 -13.35 -9.34 -2.96
CA ARG A 65 -13.26 -10.31 -4.04
C ARG A 65 -12.78 -11.69 -3.57
N VAL A 66 -11.91 -11.74 -2.58
CA VAL A 66 -11.41 -12.99 -1.98
C VAL A 66 -12.17 -13.37 -0.70
N GLU A 67 -13.33 -12.76 -0.49
CA GLU A 67 -14.20 -13.03 0.66
C GLU A 67 -13.57 -12.69 2.02
N GLY A 68 -12.63 -11.71 2.04
CA GLY A 68 -12.05 -11.17 3.24
C GLY A 68 -12.71 -9.88 3.67
N TYR A 69 -12.33 -9.38 4.82
CA TYR A 69 -12.83 -8.11 5.35
C TYR A 69 -11.79 -7.43 6.23
N SER A 70 -11.94 -6.12 6.39
CA SER A 70 -11.06 -5.33 7.28
C SER A 70 -11.28 -5.77 8.73
N GLY A 71 -10.18 -6.06 9.43
CA GLY A 71 -10.24 -6.55 10.81
C GLY A 71 -10.29 -8.05 10.96
N GLU A 72 -10.25 -8.82 9.86
CA GLU A 72 -10.24 -10.28 9.88
C GLU A 72 -9.02 -10.85 10.61
N TYR A 73 -7.88 -10.18 10.46
CA TYR A 73 -6.62 -10.56 11.10
C TYR A 73 -6.20 -9.50 12.10
N PRO A 74 -5.45 -9.85 13.16
CA PRO A 74 -4.94 -8.85 14.10
C PRO A 74 -3.98 -7.89 13.39
N GLU A 75 -3.93 -6.66 13.88
CA GLU A 75 -2.97 -5.68 13.35
C GLU A 75 -1.55 -6.16 13.62
N PRO A 76 -0.64 -6.05 12.63
CA PRO A 76 0.74 -6.40 12.85
C PRO A 76 1.38 -5.44 13.86
N THR A 77 2.29 -5.95 14.69
CA THR A 77 3.10 -5.11 15.56
C THR A 77 4.02 -4.23 14.71
N ALA A 78 4.54 -3.15 15.30
CA ALA A 78 5.47 -2.26 14.60
C ALA A 78 6.67 -3.02 14.01
N GLU A 79 7.14 -4.08 14.70
CA GLU A 79 8.24 -4.92 14.23
C GLU A 79 7.86 -5.75 13.00
N THR A 80 6.67 -6.35 13.01
CA THR A 80 6.17 -7.11 11.86
C THR A 80 5.84 -6.21 10.68
N ALA A 81 5.34 -5.02 10.92
CA ALA A 81 5.07 -4.04 9.87
C ALA A 81 6.36 -3.58 9.18
N ALA A 82 7.43 -3.37 9.94
CA ALA A 82 8.73 -2.96 9.38
C ALA A 82 9.39 -4.07 8.55
N ALA A 83 9.16 -5.34 8.90
CA ALA A 83 9.80 -6.48 8.24
C ALA A 83 9.14 -6.89 6.91
N GLY A 84 7.91 -6.47 6.62
CA GLY A 84 7.11 -7.15 5.60
C GLY A 84 6.72 -6.36 4.37
N LEU A 85 7.05 -5.06 4.24
CA LEU A 85 6.30 -4.25 3.28
C LEU A 85 7.11 -3.46 2.29
N ALA A 86 8.26 -3.94 1.97
CA ALA A 86 8.94 -3.58 0.74
C ALA A 86 8.13 -4.10 -0.46
N GLY A 87 8.40 -3.57 -1.64
CA GLY A 87 7.77 -4.00 -2.89
C GLY A 87 7.73 -5.51 -3.10
N ASP A 88 8.57 -6.26 -2.39
CA ASP A 88 8.62 -7.72 -2.43
C ASP A 88 7.31 -8.38 -2.01
N ALA A 89 6.58 -7.83 -1.04
CA ALA A 89 5.30 -8.38 -0.61
C ALA A 89 4.24 -8.24 -1.72
N VAL A 90 4.22 -7.13 -2.42
CA VAL A 90 3.32 -6.92 -3.56
C VAL A 90 3.65 -7.88 -4.69
N VAL A 91 4.94 -8.05 -5.01
CA VAL A 91 5.40 -8.98 -6.04
C VAL A 91 4.96 -10.42 -5.72
N GLN A 92 5.10 -10.85 -4.47
CA GLN A 92 4.67 -12.18 -4.04
C GLN A 92 3.17 -12.38 -4.21
N LEU A 93 2.37 -11.35 -3.90
CA LEU A 93 0.92 -11.42 -4.09
C LEU A 93 0.53 -11.43 -5.57
N ILE A 94 1.27 -10.74 -6.42
CA ILE A 94 1.09 -10.80 -7.88
C ILE A 94 1.33 -12.23 -8.37
N GLU A 95 2.40 -12.87 -7.92
CA GLU A 95 2.69 -14.25 -8.27
C GLU A 95 1.58 -15.22 -7.83
N LEU A 96 1.05 -15.03 -6.61
CA LEU A 96 -0.09 -15.81 -6.12
C LEU A 96 -1.33 -15.60 -6.99
N ALA A 97 -1.63 -14.37 -7.37
CA ALA A 97 -2.76 -14.05 -8.24
C ALA A 97 -2.61 -14.72 -9.62
N GLN A 98 -1.39 -14.75 -10.15
CA GLN A 98 -1.10 -15.44 -11.41
C GLN A 98 -1.34 -16.94 -11.29
N LYS A 99 -0.90 -17.57 -10.20
CA LYS A 99 -1.13 -19.00 -9.93
C LYS A 99 -2.61 -19.33 -9.81
N MET A 100 -3.39 -18.42 -9.22
CA MET A 100 -4.82 -18.58 -9.08
C MET A 100 -5.60 -18.24 -10.35
N GLY A 101 -4.94 -17.64 -11.34
CA GLY A 101 -5.57 -17.24 -12.59
C GLY A 101 -6.54 -16.08 -12.46
N ASP A 102 -6.28 -15.14 -11.52
CA ASP A 102 -7.13 -13.97 -11.33
C ASP A 102 -6.44 -12.71 -11.90
N PRO A 103 -6.79 -12.32 -13.15
CA PRO A 103 -6.16 -11.16 -13.79
C PRO A 103 -6.57 -9.83 -13.16
N VAL A 104 -7.70 -9.77 -12.47
CA VAL A 104 -8.17 -8.54 -11.83
C VAL A 104 -7.25 -8.16 -10.66
N ILE A 105 -6.94 -9.12 -9.79
CA ILE A 105 -6.04 -8.92 -8.67
C ILE A 105 -4.64 -8.60 -9.18
N GLU A 106 -4.15 -9.36 -10.16
CA GLU A 106 -2.83 -9.14 -10.75
C GLU A 106 -2.66 -7.71 -11.27
N ARG A 107 -3.62 -7.23 -12.07
CA ARG A 107 -3.55 -5.87 -12.64
C ARG A 107 -3.66 -4.78 -11.58
N ALA A 108 -4.52 -4.97 -10.60
CA ALA A 108 -4.68 -4.00 -9.51
C ALA A 108 -3.38 -3.86 -8.70
N LEU A 109 -2.71 -4.97 -8.41
CA LEU A 109 -1.45 -4.97 -7.68
C LEU A 109 -0.30 -4.40 -8.54
N ASP A 110 -0.28 -4.66 -9.84
CA ASP A 110 0.68 -4.03 -10.76
C ASP A 110 0.55 -2.52 -10.75
N PHE A 111 -0.67 -2.01 -10.74
CA PHE A 111 -0.94 -0.57 -10.66
C PHE A 111 -0.38 0.02 -9.35
N VAL A 112 -0.62 -0.63 -8.22
CA VAL A 112 -0.09 -0.21 -6.92
C VAL A 112 1.44 -0.19 -6.93
N LEU A 113 2.06 -1.21 -7.50
CA LEU A 113 3.52 -1.30 -7.60
C LEU A 113 4.11 -0.17 -8.45
N ALA A 114 3.47 0.16 -9.56
CA ALA A 114 3.89 1.26 -10.43
C ALA A 114 3.83 2.62 -9.72
N ASP A 115 2.76 2.87 -8.95
CA ASP A 115 2.61 4.08 -8.15
C ASP A 115 3.70 4.19 -7.08
N ALA A 116 4.01 3.09 -6.40
CA ALA A 116 5.06 3.05 -5.39
C ALA A 116 6.44 3.37 -5.99
N SER A 117 6.73 2.85 -7.17
CA SER A 117 7.99 3.12 -7.89
C SER A 117 8.12 4.59 -8.27
N THR A 118 7.04 5.22 -8.69
CA THR A 118 7.02 6.66 -9.02
C THR A 118 7.28 7.51 -7.79
N ARG A 119 6.71 7.15 -6.64
CA ARG A 119 6.93 7.85 -5.38
C ARG A 119 8.40 7.79 -4.95
N VAL A 120 9.02 6.62 -5.01
CA VAL A 120 10.43 6.45 -4.65
C VAL A 120 11.34 7.39 -5.47
N ARG A 121 11.08 7.52 -6.76
CA ARG A 121 11.85 8.43 -7.63
C ARG A 121 11.72 9.89 -7.20
N LYS A 122 10.53 10.34 -6.80
CA LYS A 122 10.30 11.69 -6.30
C LYS A 122 11.01 11.94 -4.99
N ASP A 123 10.92 11.02 -4.05
CA ASP A 123 11.60 11.12 -2.76
C ASP A 123 13.11 11.22 -2.93
N GLN A 124 13.69 10.47 -3.85
CA GLN A 124 15.12 10.54 -4.18
C GLN A 124 15.49 11.91 -4.76
N ALA A 125 14.65 12.51 -5.59
CA ALA A 125 14.89 13.85 -6.15
C ALA A 125 14.97 14.91 -5.05
N TYR A 126 14.14 14.84 -4.02
CA TYR A 126 14.21 15.75 -2.87
C TYR A 126 15.43 15.50 -1.98
N ALA A 127 15.82 14.25 -1.80
CA ALA A 127 16.98 13.91 -0.99
C ALA A 127 18.30 14.44 -1.56
N VAL A 128 18.39 14.62 -2.88
CA VAL A 128 19.57 15.13 -3.58
C VAL A 128 19.60 16.67 -3.59
N ALA A 129 18.46 17.29 -3.44
CA ALA A 129 18.36 18.74 -3.40
C ALA A 129 18.66 19.29 -2.02
#